data_786a1d1c38a877fe2418c59fba809241
#
_entry.id   786a1d1c38a877fe2418c59fba809241
#
_cell.length_a   1.000
_cell.length_b   1.000
_cell.length_c   1.000
_cell.angle_alpha   90.00
_cell.angle_beta   90.00
_cell.angle_gamma   90.00
#
_symmetry.space_group_name_H-M   'P 1'
#
loop_
_entity.id
_entity.type
_entity.pdbx_description
1 polymer ?
#
loop_
_entity_poly.entity_id
_entity_poly.type
_entity_poly.pdbx_seq_one_letter_code
_entity_poly.pdbx_strand_id
1 'polypeptide(L)'
;MRLPGRRRPLRWSVVTSAPGGAAGDQWGDTWFARDLVSALKSQGQQARVVSRGGAESEARDADDVVLVLRGLRKVTPRPGPTTWLLWVISHPELVHADEAASYDLVFAASSNWSRSAELGAIPLLQATNPDRFSQNAGAPDSGEPILFVGSTRGEYRPIVRDAIACGAEPSIYGVGWEAYLPVERIRAEFLPNDELPAAYASAGVVLNDHWPDMAAEGFLSNRLFDAAATGARIVSDPAIGLGEVFGDVVRTYRAPGELCEILGGDPADAFPDRAARLGLASRIAQEHGFAARARELIAQAEQVRRS
;
A
#
# COMPACT_ATOMS: atom_id res chain seq x y z
N MET A 1 -38.55 9.19 -22.90
CA MET A 1 -37.13 8.91 -22.62
C MET A 1 -37.04 8.35 -21.18
N ARG A 2 -36.88 7.01 -21.03
CA ARG A 2 -36.76 6.40 -19.71
C ARG A 2 -35.38 6.75 -19.17
N LEU A 3 -35.30 7.40 -18.00
CA LEU A 3 -34.07 7.57 -17.26
C LEU A 3 -33.45 6.18 -17.03
N PRO A 4 -32.12 5.99 -17.26
CA PRO A 4 -31.48 4.72 -16.96
C PRO A 4 -31.70 4.43 -15.47
N GLY A 5 -32.40 3.32 -15.17
CA GLY A 5 -32.68 2.93 -13.80
C GLY A 5 -31.42 2.90 -12.98
N ARG A 6 -31.39 3.55 -11.81
CA ARG A 6 -30.30 3.47 -10.85
C ARG A 6 -30.06 1.99 -10.56
N ARG A 7 -28.88 1.48 -10.93
CA ARG A 7 -28.53 0.09 -10.62
C ARG A 7 -28.54 -0.11 -9.11
N ARG A 8 -28.98 -1.27 -8.68
CA ARG A 8 -28.94 -1.65 -7.27
C ARG A 8 -27.46 -1.65 -6.80
N PRO A 9 -27.15 -1.05 -5.64
CA PRO A 9 -25.83 -1.16 -5.03
C PRO A 9 -25.42 -2.61 -4.85
N LEU A 10 -24.18 -2.95 -5.21
CA LEU A 10 -23.59 -4.25 -4.90
C LEU A 10 -23.16 -4.29 -3.45
N ARG A 11 -23.26 -5.47 -2.85
CA ARG A 11 -22.75 -5.76 -1.50
C ARG A 11 -21.36 -6.36 -1.59
N TRP A 12 -20.38 -5.67 -1.00
CA TRP A 12 -18.97 -6.02 -1.05
C TRP A 12 -18.45 -6.48 0.32
N SER A 13 -17.71 -7.57 0.33
CA SER A 13 -16.81 -7.93 1.42
C SER A 13 -15.36 -7.77 0.97
N VAL A 14 -14.61 -6.88 1.62
CA VAL A 14 -13.17 -6.70 1.41
C VAL A 14 -12.44 -7.51 2.48
N VAL A 15 -11.84 -8.62 2.07
CA VAL A 15 -11.17 -9.58 2.94
C VAL A 15 -9.69 -9.22 3.05
N THR A 16 -9.17 -9.07 4.26
CA THR A 16 -7.77 -8.79 4.54
C THR A 16 -7.09 -9.94 5.28
N SER A 17 -5.75 -10.04 5.15
CA SER A 17 -4.92 -10.99 5.90
C SER A 17 -4.75 -10.62 7.37
N ALA A 18 -5.13 -9.42 7.79
CA ALA A 18 -5.02 -8.95 9.15
C ALA A 18 -5.99 -9.68 10.10
N PRO A 19 -5.63 -9.85 11.38
CA PRO A 19 -6.55 -10.35 12.40
C PRO A 19 -7.68 -9.35 12.66
N GLY A 20 -8.74 -9.78 13.35
CA GLY A 20 -9.80 -8.88 13.79
C GLY A 20 -9.47 -8.14 15.09
N GLY A 21 -10.24 -7.08 15.38
CA GLY A 21 -10.14 -6.31 16.63
C GLY A 21 -8.86 -5.49 16.73
N ALA A 22 -8.48 -5.11 17.96
CA ALA A 22 -7.35 -4.23 18.25
C ALA A 22 -6.01 -4.73 17.69
N ALA A 23 -5.80 -6.06 17.60
CA ALA A 23 -4.62 -6.62 16.97
C ALA A 23 -4.55 -6.31 15.46
N GLY A 24 -5.71 -6.25 14.80
CA GLY A 24 -5.79 -5.89 13.39
C GLY A 24 -5.55 -4.40 13.15
N ASP A 25 -5.86 -3.53 14.10
CA ASP A 25 -5.67 -2.08 13.97
C ASP A 25 -4.18 -1.68 13.84
N GLN A 26 -3.28 -2.56 14.22
CA GLN A 26 -1.83 -2.37 14.04
C GLN A 26 -1.33 -2.77 12.63
N TRP A 27 -2.19 -3.37 11.79
CA TRP A 27 -1.83 -3.83 10.46
C TRP A 27 -2.22 -2.80 9.37
N GLY A 28 -1.27 -2.48 8.51
CA GLY A 28 -1.51 -1.61 7.34
C GLY A 28 -2.65 -2.12 6.45
N ASP A 29 -2.75 -3.45 6.27
CA ASP A 29 -3.81 -4.08 5.45
C ASP A 29 -5.22 -3.75 5.96
N THR A 30 -5.41 -3.60 7.28
CA THR A 30 -6.70 -3.21 7.87
C THR A 30 -7.10 -1.80 7.44
N TRP A 31 -6.15 -0.88 7.47
CA TRP A 31 -6.39 0.52 7.09
C TRP A 31 -6.57 0.66 5.58
N PHE A 32 -5.79 -0.06 4.80
CA PHE A 32 -5.98 -0.17 3.36
C PHE A 32 -7.40 -0.65 3.01
N ALA A 33 -7.86 -1.72 3.67
CA ALA A 33 -9.21 -2.24 3.47
C ALA A 33 -10.30 -1.26 3.91
N ARG A 34 -10.11 -0.53 5.02
CA ARG A 34 -11.04 0.51 5.50
C ARG A 34 -11.15 1.67 4.52
N ASP A 35 -10.04 2.16 4.00
CA ASP A 35 -10.01 3.26 3.04
C ASP A 35 -10.68 2.83 1.71
N LEU A 36 -10.41 1.62 1.24
CA LEU A 36 -11.09 1.06 0.07
C LEU A 36 -12.61 0.90 0.28
N VAL A 37 -13.03 0.39 1.44
CA VAL A 37 -14.44 0.27 1.81
C VAL A 37 -15.12 1.64 1.87
N SER A 38 -14.44 2.65 2.42
CA SER A 38 -14.93 4.04 2.41
C SER A 38 -15.14 4.54 0.98
N ALA A 39 -14.17 4.30 0.09
CA ALA A 39 -14.25 4.69 -1.31
C ALA A 39 -15.36 3.95 -2.08
N LEU A 40 -15.58 2.65 -1.82
CA LEU A 40 -16.70 1.90 -2.39
C LEU A 40 -18.05 2.48 -1.93
N LYS A 41 -18.18 2.80 -0.64
CA LYS A 41 -19.40 3.41 -0.08
C LYS A 41 -19.68 4.80 -0.67
N SER A 42 -18.65 5.63 -0.84
CA SER A 42 -18.80 6.95 -1.45
C SER A 42 -19.29 6.89 -2.90
N GLN A 43 -19.06 5.76 -3.59
CA GLN A 43 -19.58 5.48 -4.94
C GLN A 43 -20.91 4.71 -4.93
N GLY A 44 -21.60 4.71 -3.79
CA GLY A 44 -22.95 4.16 -3.68
C GLY A 44 -23.01 2.65 -3.48
N GLN A 45 -21.89 1.98 -3.23
CA GLN A 45 -21.88 0.55 -2.92
C GLN A 45 -22.13 0.29 -1.44
N GLN A 46 -22.58 -0.92 -1.09
CA GLN A 46 -22.57 -1.41 0.28
C GLN A 46 -21.29 -2.21 0.47
N ALA A 47 -20.44 -1.82 1.42
CA ALA A 47 -19.15 -2.48 1.60
C ALA A 47 -18.79 -2.62 3.08
N ARG A 48 -18.03 -3.68 3.41
CA ARG A 48 -17.49 -3.94 4.74
C ARG A 48 -16.09 -4.56 4.67
N VAL A 49 -15.31 -4.34 5.72
CA VAL A 49 -14.04 -5.05 5.92
C VAL A 49 -14.33 -6.39 6.58
N VAL A 50 -13.61 -7.41 6.16
CA VAL A 50 -13.65 -8.75 6.74
C VAL A 50 -12.23 -9.14 7.11
N SER A 51 -11.99 -9.38 8.40
CA SER A 51 -10.71 -9.84 8.90
C SER A 51 -10.43 -11.30 8.52
N ARG A 52 -9.19 -11.72 8.66
CA ARG A 52 -8.71 -13.05 8.36
C ARG A 52 -9.59 -14.20 8.92
N GLY A 53 -10.02 -14.11 10.19
CA GLY A 53 -10.89 -15.11 10.81
C GLY A 53 -12.31 -15.08 10.31
N GLY A 54 -12.79 -13.96 9.78
CA GLY A 54 -14.14 -13.80 9.24
C GLY A 54 -14.30 -14.35 7.83
N ALA A 55 -13.22 -14.56 7.08
CA ALA A 55 -13.28 -15.04 5.70
C ALA A 55 -13.95 -16.42 5.55
N GLU A 56 -13.80 -17.26 6.56
CA GLU A 56 -14.35 -18.64 6.56
C GLU A 56 -15.68 -18.75 7.29
N SER A 57 -15.92 -17.92 8.31
CA SER A 57 -17.04 -18.06 9.25
C SER A 57 -18.24 -17.16 8.96
N GLU A 58 -18.01 -15.96 8.40
CA GLU A 58 -19.12 -15.06 8.12
C GLU A 58 -19.83 -15.44 6.83
N ALA A 59 -21.15 -15.52 6.89
CA ALA A 59 -22.00 -15.87 5.74
C ALA A 59 -21.73 -14.93 4.55
N ARG A 60 -21.31 -15.50 3.44
CA ARG A 60 -21.03 -14.79 2.18
C ARG A 60 -22.18 -14.90 1.18
N ASP A 61 -23.16 -15.71 1.48
CA ASP A 61 -24.33 -15.92 0.60
C ASP A 61 -25.11 -14.63 0.32
N ALA A 62 -24.92 -13.62 1.18
CA ALA A 62 -25.53 -12.31 1.00
C ALA A 62 -24.65 -11.32 0.20
N ASP A 63 -23.35 -11.63 -0.02
CA ASP A 63 -22.44 -10.73 -0.73
C ASP A 63 -22.57 -10.90 -2.25
N ASP A 64 -22.62 -9.80 -2.98
CA ASP A 64 -22.58 -9.81 -4.43
C ASP A 64 -21.15 -9.95 -4.94
N VAL A 65 -20.16 -9.38 -4.21
CA VAL A 65 -18.74 -9.40 -4.54
C VAL A 65 -17.91 -9.64 -3.27
N VAL A 66 -16.95 -10.55 -3.36
CA VAL A 66 -15.88 -10.72 -2.36
C VAL A 66 -14.56 -10.35 -3.02
N LEU A 67 -13.91 -9.31 -2.51
CA LEU A 67 -12.55 -8.92 -2.90
C LEU A 67 -11.57 -9.37 -1.84
N VAL A 68 -10.63 -10.22 -2.23
CA VAL A 68 -9.53 -10.68 -1.36
C VAL A 68 -8.29 -9.83 -1.61
N LEU A 69 -7.85 -9.09 -0.59
CA LEU A 69 -6.54 -8.45 -0.58
C LEU A 69 -5.50 -9.51 -0.24
N ARG A 70 -4.83 -10.02 -1.28
CA ARG A 70 -3.91 -11.13 -1.19
C ARG A 70 -2.51 -10.65 -0.75
N GLY A 71 -2.20 -10.90 0.50
CA GLY A 71 -0.87 -10.79 1.06
C GLY A 71 -0.31 -12.20 1.35
N LEU A 72 -0.06 -12.52 2.65
CA LEU A 72 0.52 -13.81 3.06
C LEU A 72 -0.47 -14.99 3.02
N ARG A 73 -1.78 -14.75 3.05
CA ARG A 73 -2.77 -15.82 3.22
C ARG A 73 -3.65 -16.00 2.00
N LYS A 74 -3.78 -17.27 1.62
CA LYS A 74 -4.73 -17.72 0.60
C LYS A 74 -6.14 -17.78 1.22
N VAL A 75 -7.14 -17.37 0.44
CA VAL A 75 -8.56 -17.55 0.71
C VAL A 75 -9.15 -18.34 -0.44
N THR A 76 -9.88 -19.39 -0.17
CA THR A 76 -10.49 -20.22 -1.21
C THR A 76 -11.91 -19.73 -1.51
N PRO A 77 -12.21 -19.34 -2.76
CA PRO A 77 -13.57 -19.00 -3.20
C PRO A 77 -14.54 -20.16 -2.98
N ARG A 78 -15.78 -19.84 -2.64
CA ARG A 78 -16.87 -20.82 -2.53
C ARG A 78 -17.70 -20.82 -3.80
N PRO A 79 -18.18 -21.97 -4.25
CA PRO A 79 -19.14 -22.05 -5.34
C PRO A 79 -20.42 -21.28 -5.00
N GLY A 80 -20.99 -20.56 -5.98
CA GLY A 80 -22.23 -19.79 -5.78
C GLY A 80 -22.33 -18.58 -6.70
N PRO A 81 -23.33 -17.73 -6.50
CA PRO A 81 -23.57 -16.56 -7.35
C PRO A 81 -22.69 -15.35 -7.00
N THR A 82 -21.85 -15.47 -5.99
CA THR A 82 -20.92 -14.41 -5.53
C THR A 82 -19.75 -14.29 -6.49
N THR A 83 -19.44 -13.08 -6.92
CA THR A 83 -18.23 -12.81 -7.72
C THR A 83 -17.03 -12.70 -6.80
N TRP A 84 -15.97 -13.45 -7.08
CA TRP A 84 -14.74 -13.49 -6.31
C TRP A 84 -13.61 -12.81 -7.06
N LEU A 85 -13.05 -11.77 -6.47
CA LEU A 85 -11.95 -10.98 -6.99
C LEU A 85 -10.71 -11.18 -6.12
N LEU A 86 -9.56 -11.43 -6.74
CA LEU A 86 -8.26 -11.48 -6.07
C LEU A 86 -7.49 -10.21 -6.41
N TRP A 87 -7.04 -9.46 -5.41
CA TRP A 87 -6.08 -8.37 -5.62
C TRP A 87 -4.77 -8.72 -4.90
N VAL A 88 -3.77 -9.13 -5.68
CA VAL A 88 -2.43 -9.42 -5.18
C VAL A 88 -1.75 -8.11 -4.85
N ILE A 89 -1.57 -7.82 -3.57
CA ILE A 89 -0.98 -6.57 -3.07
C ILE A 89 0.45 -6.73 -2.56
N SER A 90 0.86 -7.97 -2.24
CA SER A 90 2.21 -8.32 -1.82
C SER A 90 2.45 -9.82 -2.00
N HIS A 91 3.72 -10.26 -1.88
CA HIS A 91 4.11 -11.67 -1.98
C HIS A 91 3.63 -12.36 -3.27
N PRO A 92 3.97 -11.77 -4.45
CA PRO A 92 3.53 -12.32 -5.73
C PRO A 92 4.05 -13.75 -5.99
N GLU A 93 5.17 -14.13 -5.37
CA GLU A 93 5.78 -15.47 -5.45
C GLU A 93 4.91 -16.58 -4.83
N LEU A 94 4.02 -16.21 -3.90
CA LEU A 94 3.11 -17.14 -3.23
C LEU A 94 1.81 -17.39 -4.00
N VAL A 95 1.57 -16.69 -5.12
CA VAL A 95 0.36 -16.84 -5.92
C VAL A 95 0.62 -17.80 -7.07
N HIS A 96 -0.12 -18.90 -7.11
CA HIS A 96 0.01 -19.96 -8.12
C HIS A 96 -1.19 -19.99 -9.07
N ALA A 97 -1.04 -20.64 -10.22
CA ALA A 97 -2.04 -20.68 -11.26
C ALA A 97 -3.37 -21.32 -10.80
N ASP A 98 -3.31 -22.35 -9.94
CA ASP A 98 -4.49 -22.98 -9.35
C ASP A 98 -5.27 -22.05 -8.45
N GLU A 99 -4.57 -21.19 -7.68
CA GLU A 99 -5.20 -20.15 -6.87
C GLU A 99 -5.85 -19.09 -7.78
N ALA A 100 -5.11 -18.56 -8.73
CA ALA A 100 -5.61 -17.53 -9.65
C ALA A 100 -6.86 -18.02 -10.42
N ALA A 101 -6.82 -19.25 -10.95
CA ALA A 101 -7.92 -19.85 -11.70
C ALA A 101 -9.19 -20.10 -10.88
N SER A 102 -9.11 -20.03 -9.55
CA SER A 102 -10.28 -20.19 -8.68
C SER A 102 -11.10 -18.88 -8.50
N TYR A 103 -10.58 -17.75 -8.98
CA TYR A 103 -11.24 -16.44 -8.91
C TYR A 103 -11.81 -16.03 -10.27
N ASP A 104 -12.85 -15.21 -10.26
CA ASP A 104 -13.45 -14.68 -11.47
C ASP A 104 -12.55 -13.64 -12.15
N LEU A 105 -11.82 -12.84 -11.37
CA LEU A 105 -10.79 -11.92 -11.85
C LEU A 105 -9.62 -11.84 -10.87
N VAL A 106 -8.43 -11.62 -11.42
CA VAL A 106 -7.20 -11.38 -10.67
C VAL A 106 -6.68 -9.98 -10.99
N PHE A 107 -6.33 -9.22 -9.96
CA PHE A 107 -5.63 -7.94 -10.06
C PHE A 107 -4.25 -8.05 -9.42
N ALA A 108 -3.30 -7.30 -9.95
CA ALA A 108 -1.94 -7.22 -9.42
C ALA A 108 -1.57 -5.78 -9.08
N ALA A 109 -1.02 -5.54 -7.89
CA ALA A 109 -0.49 -4.23 -7.50
C ALA A 109 0.85 -3.90 -8.21
N SER A 110 0.97 -4.35 -9.46
CA SER A 110 2.11 -4.16 -10.34
C SER A 110 1.64 -4.03 -11.78
N SER A 111 2.28 -3.16 -12.57
CA SER A 111 2.15 -3.12 -14.03
C SER A 111 3.20 -4.00 -14.73
N ASN A 112 4.16 -4.51 -13.98
CA ASN A 112 5.35 -5.20 -14.50
C ASN A 112 5.50 -6.63 -13.99
N TRP A 113 4.45 -7.20 -13.36
CA TRP A 113 4.53 -8.56 -12.86
C TRP A 113 4.74 -9.56 -14.02
N SER A 114 5.86 -10.28 -14.00
CA SER A 114 6.26 -11.18 -15.07
C SER A 114 5.24 -12.29 -15.34
N ARG A 115 4.46 -12.68 -14.34
CA ARG A 115 3.43 -13.71 -14.43
C ARG A 115 2.02 -13.18 -14.74
N SER A 116 1.84 -11.87 -14.99
CA SER A 116 0.51 -11.29 -15.23
C SER A 116 -0.24 -11.99 -16.37
N ALA A 117 0.42 -12.26 -17.48
CA ALA A 117 -0.21 -12.93 -18.64
C ALA A 117 -0.60 -14.38 -18.33
N GLU A 118 0.25 -15.12 -17.61
CA GLU A 118 -0.02 -16.52 -17.18
C GLU A 118 -1.25 -16.59 -16.27
N LEU A 119 -1.37 -15.64 -15.34
CA LEU A 119 -2.39 -15.63 -14.30
C LEU A 119 -3.65 -14.85 -14.69
N GLY A 120 -3.68 -14.24 -15.88
CA GLY A 120 -4.76 -13.35 -16.31
C GLY A 120 -4.91 -12.11 -15.43
N ALA A 121 -3.79 -11.64 -14.81
CA ALA A 121 -3.83 -10.55 -13.85
C ALA A 121 -3.90 -9.19 -14.55
N ILE A 122 -4.84 -8.37 -14.09
CA ILE A 122 -5.04 -6.99 -14.54
C ILE A 122 -4.24 -6.06 -13.61
N PRO A 123 -3.41 -5.15 -14.14
CA PRO A 123 -2.70 -4.18 -13.32
C PRO A 123 -3.66 -3.30 -12.51
N LEU A 124 -3.49 -3.24 -11.20
CA LEU A 124 -4.22 -2.38 -10.28
C LEU A 124 -3.28 -1.99 -9.14
N LEU A 125 -2.54 -0.91 -9.32
CA LEU A 125 -1.49 -0.48 -8.38
C LEU A 125 -2.07 -0.17 -7.00
N GLN A 126 -1.20 -0.13 -5.99
CA GLN A 126 -1.51 0.32 -4.62
C GLN A 126 -2.19 1.70 -4.65
N ALA A 127 -2.73 2.12 -3.53
CA ALA A 127 -3.50 3.35 -3.43
C ALA A 127 -3.21 4.11 -2.14
N THR A 128 -3.55 5.39 -2.13
CA THR A 128 -3.57 6.24 -0.94
C THR A 128 -4.95 6.81 -0.68
N ASN A 129 -5.18 7.27 0.54
CA ASN A 129 -6.35 8.06 0.89
C ASN A 129 -5.97 9.55 0.97
N PRO A 130 -6.27 10.37 -0.07
CA PRO A 130 -5.88 11.77 -0.11
C PRO A 130 -6.59 12.65 0.94
N ASP A 131 -7.70 12.18 1.53
CA ASP A 131 -8.35 12.87 2.66
C ASP A 131 -7.53 12.75 3.95
N ARG A 132 -6.69 11.72 4.05
CA ARG A 132 -5.79 11.46 5.17
C ARG A 132 -4.37 11.90 4.85
N PHE A 133 -3.80 11.38 3.77
CA PHE A 133 -2.44 11.65 3.33
C PHE A 133 -2.43 12.83 2.35
N SER A 134 -2.18 14.02 2.86
CA SER A 134 -2.14 15.25 2.09
C SER A 134 -1.03 16.18 2.57
N GLN A 135 -0.68 17.15 1.75
CA GLN A 135 0.31 18.17 2.08
C GLN A 135 -0.02 19.03 3.32
N ASN A 136 -1.26 18.96 3.80
CA ASN A 136 -1.74 19.71 4.97
C ASN A 136 -1.76 18.84 6.24
N ALA A 137 -1.32 17.58 6.16
CA ALA A 137 -1.45 16.62 7.25
C ALA A 137 -0.49 16.84 8.42
N GLY A 138 0.53 17.69 8.29
CA GLY A 138 1.54 17.89 9.31
C GLY A 138 1.99 19.33 9.53
N ALA A 139 2.56 19.60 10.71
CA ALA A 139 3.26 20.84 10.99
C ALA A 139 4.67 20.82 10.37
N PRO A 140 5.10 21.89 9.68
CA PRO A 140 6.30 21.88 8.84
C PRO A 140 7.64 21.62 9.55
N ASP A 141 7.75 21.89 10.86
CA ASP A 141 9.05 22.07 11.52
C ASP A 141 9.26 21.21 12.78
N SER A 142 8.47 20.19 13.04
CA SER A 142 8.57 19.40 14.27
C SER A 142 8.68 17.88 14.05
N GLY A 143 8.90 17.45 12.82
CA GLY A 143 8.96 16.04 12.46
C GLY A 143 10.34 15.41 12.71
N GLU A 144 10.39 14.08 12.63
CA GLU A 144 11.63 13.33 12.74
C GLU A 144 12.54 13.63 11.54
N PRO A 145 13.85 13.89 11.75
CA PRO A 145 14.78 14.18 10.66
C PRO A 145 14.80 13.07 9.60
N ILE A 146 14.83 11.82 10.04
CA ILE A 146 14.76 10.63 9.19
C ILE A 146 13.77 9.66 9.82
N LEU A 147 12.77 9.23 9.07
CA LEU A 147 11.69 8.39 9.55
C LEU A 147 11.65 7.05 8.82
N PHE A 148 11.59 5.96 9.57
CA PHE A 148 11.26 4.64 9.06
C PHE A 148 10.10 4.04 9.87
N VAL A 149 9.01 3.67 9.19
CA VAL A 149 7.86 3.00 9.82
C VAL A 149 7.68 1.63 9.18
N GLY A 150 8.01 0.57 9.92
CA GLY A 150 7.87 -0.80 9.46
C GLY A 150 8.61 -1.79 10.35
N SER A 151 8.07 -3.00 10.45
CA SER A 151 8.71 -4.12 11.17
C SER A 151 9.93 -4.66 10.42
N THR A 152 10.80 -5.37 11.14
CA THR A 152 11.99 -6.03 10.57
C THR A 152 11.65 -7.12 9.57
N ARG A 153 10.48 -7.78 9.73
CA ARG A 153 10.09 -8.96 8.94
C ARG A 153 11.05 -10.14 9.13
N GLY A 154 11.77 -10.17 10.27
CA GLY A 154 12.75 -11.21 10.59
C GLY A 154 14.15 -10.97 10.03
N GLU A 155 14.41 -9.82 9.39
CA GLU A 155 15.72 -9.44 8.85
C GLU A 155 16.10 -8.01 9.22
N TYR A 156 17.38 -7.70 9.24
CA TYR A 156 17.86 -6.33 9.37
C TYR A 156 17.63 -5.61 8.04
N ARG A 157 16.58 -4.80 7.95
CA ARG A 157 16.17 -4.11 6.73
C ARG A 157 17.34 -3.31 6.14
N PRO A 158 17.72 -3.56 4.87
CA PRO A 158 18.92 -2.98 4.26
C PRO A 158 18.97 -1.46 4.36
N ILE A 159 17.88 -0.76 4.06
CA ILE A 159 17.88 0.71 4.09
C ILE A 159 18.16 1.29 5.49
N VAL A 160 17.64 0.64 6.54
CA VAL A 160 17.88 1.08 7.93
C VAL A 160 19.32 0.77 8.36
N ARG A 161 19.80 -0.45 8.03
CA ARG A 161 21.19 -0.85 8.30
C ARG A 161 22.17 0.12 7.63
N ASP A 162 21.96 0.40 6.36
CA ASP A 162 22.86 1.23 5.55
C ASP A 162 22.80 2.70 5.99
N ALA A 163 21.61 3.23 6.34
CA ALA A 163 21.46 4.56 6.91
C ALA A 163 22.25 4.72 8.22
N ILE A 164 22.14 3.74 9.13
CA ILE A 164 22.89 3.74 10.39
C ILE A 164 24.39 3.63 10.13
N ALA A 165 24.80 2.81 9.17
CA ALA A 165 26.21 2.69 8.79
C ALA A 165 26.79 4.01 8.23
N CYS A 166 25.96 4.87 7.64
CA CYS A 166 26.31 6.23 7.22
C CYS A 166 26.39 7.23 8.38
N GLY A 167 26.13 6.84 9.62
CA GLY A 167 26.05 7.74 10.77
C GLY A 167 24.70 8.45 10.92
N ALA A 168 23.71 8.10 10.12
CA ALA A 168 22.36 8.64 10.29
C ALA A 168 21.64 8.01 11.50
N GLU A 169 20.68 8.76 12.06
CA GLU A 169 19.90 8.35 13.23
C GLU A 169 18.41 8.31 12.88
N PRO A 170 17.95 7.28 12.14
CA PRO A 170 16.55 7.18 11.80
C PRO A 170 15.69 6.90 13.03
N SER A 171 14.56 7.60 13.14
CA SER A 171 13.48 7.29 14.07
C SER A 171 12.69 6.11 13.56
N ILE A 172 12.71 5.01 14.30
CA ILE A 172 12.23 3.71 13.87
C ILE A 172 10.97 3.33 14.65
N TYR A 173 9.91 3.00 13.92
CA TYR A 173 8.66 2.45 14.46
C TYR A 173 8.40 1.09 13.81
N GLY A 174 8.20 0.06 14.63
CA GLY A 174 7.94 -1.30 14.16
C GLY A 174 8.40 -2.35 15.14
N VAL A 175 7.95 -3.59 14.98
CA VAL A 175 8.32 -4.71 15.83
C VAL A 175 9.56 -5.45 15.32
N GLY A 176 10.26 -6.13 16.24
CA GLY A 176 11.38 -7.02 15.96
C GLY A 176 12.73 -6.33 15.81
N TRP A 177 12.80 -5.01 16.02
CA TRP A 177 14.03 -4.23 15.88
C TRP A 177 15.03 -4.46 17.01
N GLU A 178 14.59 -4.89 18.16
CA GLU A 178 15.42 -5.24 19.33
C GLU A 178 16.44 -6.35 19.04
N ALA A 179 16.24 -7.13 17.99
CA ALA A 179 17.19 -8.13 17.53
C ALA A 179 18.40 -7.51 16.79
N TYR A 180 18.29 -6.26 16.33
CA TYR A 180 19.28 -5.61 15.47
C TYR A 180 19.78 -4.27 16.02
N LEU A 181 19.02 -3.62 16.88
CA LEU A 181 19.28 -2.27 17.37
C LEU A 181 19.12 -2.16 18.88
N PRO A 182 19.91 -1.29 19.54
CA PRO A 182 19.64 -0.89 20.91
C PRO A 182 18.24 -0.29 21.05
N VAL A 183 17.56 -0.59 22.15
CA VAL A 183 16.16 -0.17 22.39
C VAL A 183 15.97 1.35 22.34
N GLU A 184 17.01 2.11 22.67
CA GLU A 184 17.03 3.58 22.65
C GLU A 184 16.88 4.17 21.25
N ARG A 185 17.13 3.38 20.19
CA ARG A 185 16.93 3.76 18.78
C ARG A 185 15.54 3.42 18.26
N ILE A 186 14.75 2.69 19.03
CA ILE A 186 13.39 2.27 18.66
C ILE A 186 12.42 3.22 19.35
N ARG A 187 11.65 3.97 18.56
CA ARG A 187 10.67 4.93 19.10
C ARG A 187 9.47 4.23 19.74
N ALA A 188 8.90 3.24 19.01
CA ALA A 188 7.81 2.41 19.48
C ALA A 188 7.65 1.16 18.60
N GLU A 189 6.92 0.16 19.09
CA GLU A 189 6.57 -1.04 18.33
C GLU A 189 5.67 -0.75 17.11
N PHE A 190 4.92 0.34 17.14
CA PHE A 190 4.15 0.84 15.99
C PHE A 190 3.88 2.34 16.13
N LEU A 191 3.63 2.98 15.00
CA LEU A 191 3.09 4.33 14.93
C LEU A 191 1.60 4.22 14.63
N PRO A 192 0.70 4.81 15.46
CA PRO A 192 -0.73 4.79 15.20
C PRO A 192 -1.04 5.28 13.78
N ASN A 193 -1.93 4.57 13.08
CA ASN A 193 -2.16 4.83 11.67
C ASN A 193 -2.80 6.20 11.40
N ASP A 194 -3.52 6.75 12.35
CA ASP A 194 -4.04 8.13 12.33
C ASP A 194 -2.95 9.20 12.50
N GLU A 195 -1.80 8.86 13.06
CA GLU A 195 -0.63 9.73 13.17
C GLU A 195 0.30 9.66 11.95
N LEU A 196 0.23 8.58 11.14
CA LEU A 196 1.09 8.40 9.96
C LEU A 196 1.05 9.58 8.99
N PRO A 197 -0.11 10.18 8.64
CA PRO A 197 -0.14 11.29 7.70
C PRO A 197 0.69 12.48 8.17
N ALA A 198 0.56 12.85 9.44
CA ALA A 198 1.33 13.94 10.03
C ALA A 198 2.83 13.60 10.12
N ALA A 199 3.16 12.36 10.48
CA ALA A 199 4.54 11.89 10.55
C ALA A 199 5.22 11.94 9.18
N TYR A 200 4.58 11.49 8.11
CA TYR A 200 5.13 11.58 6.76
C TYR A 200 5.26 13.02 6.26
N ALA A 201 4.23 13.85 6.49
CA ALA A 201 4.23 15.23 6.04
C ALA A 201 5.31 16.10 6.72
N SER A 202 5.64 15.79 7.98
CA SER A 202 6.61 16.54 8.79
C SER A 202 8.02 15.95 8.79
N ALA A 203 8.22 14.71 8.34
CA ALA A 203 9.53 14.09 8.30
C ALA A 203 10.50 14.83 7.37
N GLY A 204 11.75 14.96 7.79
CA GLY A 204 12.84 15.45 6.95
C GLY A 204 13.03 14.56 5.74
N VAL A 205 13.15 13.24 5.97
CA VAL A 205 13.22 12.18 4.94
C VAL A 205 12.47 10.94 5.41
N VAL A 206 11.65 10.35 4.54
CA VAL A 206 10.99 9.05 4.76
C VAL A 206 11.80 7.97 4.05
N LEU A 207 12.20 6.93 4.79
CA LEU A 207 12.87 5.76 4.24
C LEU A 207 11.86 4.70 3.82
N ASN A 208 12.05 4.12 2.65
CA ASN A 208 11.27 3.00 2.14
C ASN A 208 12.15 1.90 1.58
N ASP A 209 11.73 0.67 1.72
CA ASP A 209 12.30 -0.48 1.03
C ASP A 209 11.20 -1.52 0.72
N HIS A 210 11.53 -2.43 -0.18
CA HIS A 210 10.68 -3.51 -0.63
C HIS A 210 11.21 -4.87 -0.15
N TRP A 211 10.39 -5.90 -0.23
CA TRP A 211 10.88 -7.26 -0.33
C TRP A 211 11.58 -7.44 -1.69
N PRO A 212 12.66 -8.25 -1.78
CA PRO A 212 13.39 -8.43 -3.04
C PRO A 212 12.52 -8.92 -4.21
N ASP A 213 11.60 -9.84 -3.94
CA ASP A 213 10.61 -10.33 -4.91
C ASP A 213 9.63 -9.25 -5.36
N MET A 214 9.14 -8.43 -4.43
CA MET A 214 8.28 -7.29 -4.74
C MET A 214 9.01 -6.24 -5.59
N ALA A 215 10.26 -5.91 -5.24
CA ALA A 215 11.08 -4.98 -6.03
C ALA A 215 11.30 -5.48 -7.46
N ALA A 216 11.62 -6.78 -7.61
CA ALA A 216 11.89 -7.43 -8.89
C ALA A 216 10.63 -7.56 -9.77
N GLU A 217 9.45 -7.66 -9.18
CA GLU A 217 8.19 -7.85 -9.88
C GLU A 217 7.32 -6.56 -9.93
N GLY A 218 7.87 -5.43 -9.51
CA GLY A 218 7.22 -4.11 -9.59
C GLY A 218 6.04 -3.90 -8.65
N PHE A 219 5.98 -4.66 -7.53
CA PHE A 219 5.00 -4.44 -6.47
C PHE A 219 5.46 -3.33 -5.55
N LEU A 220 5.13 -2.11 -5.90
CA LEU A 220 5.55 -0.92 -5.16
C LEU A 220 4.89 -0.85 -3.79
N SER A 221 5.68 -0.52 -2.76
CA SER A 221 5.22 -0.41 -1.38
C SER A 221 4.12 0.64 -1.22
N ASN A 222 3.05 0.34 -0.46
CA ASN A 222 1.98 1.30 -0.18
C ASN A 222 2.49 2.58 0.50
N ARG A 223 3.54 2.48 1.34
CA ARG A 223 4.20 3.63 1.97
C ARG A 223 4.63 4.69 0.96
N LEU A 224 5.07 4.30 -0.24
CA LEU A 224 5.45 5.24 -1.30
C LEU A 224 4.27 6.11 -1.73
N PHE A 225 3.09 5.52 -1.90
CA PHE A 225 1.88 6.25 -2.28
C PHE A 225 1.43 7.20 -1.17
N ASP A 226 1.41 6.72 0.07
CA ASP A 226 1.00 7.51 1.23
C ASP A 226 1.97 8.67 1.50
N ALA A 227 3.28 8.41 1.54
CA ALA A 227 4.28 9.44 1.76
C ALA A 227 4.36 10.44 0.59
N ALA A 228 4.28 9.97 -0.67
CA ALA A 228 4.28 10.85 -1.82
C ALA A 228 3.05 11.79 -1.84
N ALA A 229 1.89 11.30 -1.41
CA ALA A 229 0.67 12.12 -1.30
C ALA A 229 0.81 13.28 -0.29
N THR A 230 1.69 13.18 0.70
CA THR A 230 2.00 14.28 1.64
C THR A 230 3.04 15.26 1.09
N GLY A 231 3.69 14.95 -0.02
CA GLY A 231 4.82 15.74 -0.56
C GLY A 231 6.13 15.52 0.20
N ALA A 232 6.27 14.43 0.96
CA ALA A 232 7.48 14.08 1.69
C ALA A 232 8.70 13.90 0.77
N ARG A 233 9.90 14.08 1.32
CA ARG A 233 11.14 13.61 0.71
C ARG A 233 11.26 12.11 0.98
N ILE A 234 11.47 11.31 -0.05
CA ILE A 234 11.46 9.85 0.05
C ILE A 234 12.75 9.29 -0.54
N VAL A 235 13.38 8.39 0.18
CA VAL A 235 14.46 7.54 -0.32
C VAL A 235 14.00 6.09 -0.29
N SER A 236 14.24 5.37 -1.38
CA SER A 236 13.85 3.96 -1.53
C SER A 236 14.99 3.14 -2.16
N ASP A 237 14.98 1.84 -1.92
CA ASP A 237 15.64 0.89 -2.79
C ASP A 237 15.04 0.95 -4.21
N PRO A 238 15.76 0.52 -5.25
CA PRO A 238 15.22 0.46 -6.60
C PRO A 238 14.17 -0.66 -6.70
N ALA A 239 13.09 -0.37 -7.41
CA ALA A 239 12.07 -1.36 -7.77
C ALA A 239 11.63 -1.13 -9.22
N ILE A 240 11.27 -2.21 -9.93
CA ILE A 240 10.73 -2.12 -11.29
C ILE A 240 9.44 -1.28 -11.26
N GLY A 241 9.28 -0.36 -12.23
CA GLY A 241 8.12 0.52 -12.33
C GLY A 241 8.11 1.73 -11.38
N LEU A 242 9.08 1.85 -10.45
CA LEU A 242 9.12 2.96 -9.50
C LEU A 242 9.21 4.31 -10.22
N GLY A 243 10.11 4.44 -11.20
CA GLY A 243 10.27 5.66 -11.99
C GLY A 243 9.05 5.99 -12.86
N GLU A 244 8.29 5.00 -13.30
CA GLU A 244 7.07 5.19 -14.08
C GLU A 244 5.97 5.88 -13.25
N VAL A 245 5.86 5.52 -11.96
CA VAL A 245 4.85 6.04 -11.05
C VAL A 245 5.29 7.34 -10.38
N PHE A 246 6.53 7.38 -9.87
CA PHE A 246 6.99 8.48 -9.01
C PHE A 246 7.98 9.43 -9.71
N GLY A 247 8.47 9.07 -10.90
CA GLY A 247 9.51 9.82 -11.59
C GLY A 247 10.78 9.90 -10.74
N ASP A 248 11.49 11.03 -10.85
CA ASP A 248 12.71 11.29 -10.08
C ASP A 248 12.43 11.92 -8.70
N VAL A 249 11.15 12.06 -8.31
CA VAL A 249 10.77 12.68 -7.03
C VAL A 249 11.07 11.76 -5.85
N VAL A 250 10.94 10.44 -6.03
CA VAL A 250 11.45 9.45 -5.09
C VAL A 250 12.92 9.16 -5.45
N ARG A 251 13.82 9.46 -4.52
CA ARG A 251 15.25 9.18 -4.70
C ARG A 251 15.51 7.69 -4.48
N THR A 252 16.31 7.10 -5.34
CA THR A 252 16.74 5.70 -5.18
C THR A 252 18.25 5.63 -4.94
N TYR A 253 18.69 4.61 -4.23
CA TYR A 253 20.10 4.29 -4.03
C TYR A 253 20.36 2.82 -4.37
N ARG A 254 21.54 2.49 -4.91
CA ARG A 254 21.93 1.12 -5.27
C ARG A 254 23.08 0.60 -4.41
N ALA A 255 23.83 1.51 -3.81
CA ALA A 255 24.95 1.19 -2.94
C ALA A 255 24.90 2.04 -1.66
N PRO A 256 25.39 1.53 -0.51
CA PRO A 256 25.38 2.27 0.75
C PRO A 256 26.02 3.67 0.64
N GLY A 257 27.08 3.84 -0.19
CA GLY A 257 27.71 5.14 -0.40
C GLY A 257 26.77 6.19 -1.00
N GLU A 258 25.90 5.81 -1.95
CA GLU A 258 24.89 6.70 -2.52
C GLU A 258 23.85 7.13 -1.45
N LEU A 259 23.46 6.23 -0.56
CA LEU A 259 22.59 6.56 0.56
C LEU A 259 23.25 7.54 1.52
N CYS A 260 24.55 7.34 1.82
CA CYS A 260 25.32 8.26 2.64
C CYS A 260 25.37 9.68 2.04
N GLU A 261 25.57 9.79 0.74
CA GLU A 261 25.58 11.08 0.03
C GLU A 261 24.20 11.76 0.11
N ILE A 262 23.11 10.99 -0.11
CA ILE A 262 21.74 11.52 -0.05
C ILE A 262 21.38 12.00 1.37
N LEU A 263 21.71 11.20 2.41
CA LEU A 263 21.32 11.52 3.79
C LEU A 263 22.25 12.54 4.46
N GLY A 264 23.51 12.62 4.02
CA GLY A 264 24.52 13.54 4.57
C GLY A 264 24.61 14.88 3.82
N GLY A 265 23.97 15.00 2.64
CA GLY A 265 23.98 16.19 1.82
C GLY A 265 22.94 17.24 2.27
N ASP A 266 22.99 18.41 1.63
CA ASP A 266 21.93 19.39 1.79
C ASP A 266 20.62 18.81 1.17
N PRO A 267 19.51 18.75 1.90
CA PRO A 267 18.25 18.29 1.35
C PRO A 267 17.76 19.08 0.14
N ALA A 268 18.19 20.35 -0.02
CA ALA A 268 17.85 21.15 -1.18
C ALA A 268 18.53 20.66 -2.47
N ASP A 269 19.72 20.06 -2.35
CA ASP A 269 20.47 19.50 -3.48
C ASP A 269 20.13 18.03 -3.70
N ALA A 270 19.90 17.29 -2.59
CA ALA A 270 19.66 15.85 -2.63
C ALA A 270 18.25 15.50 -3.14
N PHE A 271 17.24 16.35 -2.95
CA PHE A 271 15.84 16.08 -3.29
C PHE A 271 15.27 17.12 -4.25
N PRO A 272 14.28 16.75 -5.07
CA PRO A 272 13.51 17.69 -5.85
C PRO A 272 12.89 18.78 -4.98
N ASP A 273 12.70 19.94 -5.54
CA ASP A 273 12.10 21.09 -4.86
C ASP A 273 10.68 20.80 -4.36
N ARG A 274 10.16 21.69 -3.52
CA ARG A 274 8.83 21.52 -2.94
C ARG A 274 7.75 21.51 -4.02
N ALA A 275 7.88 22.29 -5.08
CA ALA A 275 6.88 22.37 -6.14
C ALA A 275 6.78 21.05 -6.91
N ALA A 276 7.90 20.42 -7.24
CA ALA A 276 7.94 19.12 -7.90
C ALA A 276 7.30 18.02 -7.00
N ARG A 277 7.62 18.02 -5.70
CA ARG A 277 7.03 17.07 -4.76
C ARG A 277 5.51 17.24 -4.60
N LEU A 278 5.01 18.48 -4.54
CA LEU A 278 3.58 18.77 -4.48
C LEU A 278 2.86 18.47 -5.79
N GLY A 279 3.54 18.64 -6.93
CA GLY A 279 3.04 18.20 -8.24
C GLY A 279 2.83 16.67 -8.26
N LEU A 280 3.81 15.91 -7.78
CA LEU A 280 3.66 14.47 -7.62
C LEU A 280 2.51 14.12 -6.64
N ALA A 281 2.44 14.76 -5.48
CA ALA A 281 1.39 14.52 -4.48
C ALA A 281 -0.01 14.66 -5.09
N SER A 282 -0.22 15.72 -5.89
CA SER A 282 -1.48 15.96 -6.57
C SER A 282 -1.80 14.87 -7.60
N ARG A 283 -0.83 14.43 -8.37
CA ARG A 283 -0.98 13.33 -9.33
C ARG A 283 -1.29 12.01 -8.63
N ILE A 284 -0.56 11.66 -7.57
CA ILE A 284 -0.81 10.45 -6.78
C ILE A 284 -2.22 10.46 -6.18
N ALA A 285 -2.68 11.58 -5.64
CA ALA A 285 -4.03 11.72 -5.11
C ALA A 285 -5.11 11.47 -6.18
N GLN A 286 -4.91 11.96 -7.41
CA GLN A 286 -5.87 11.82 -8.50
C GLN A 286 -5.87 10.44 -9.14
N GLU A 287 -4.69 9.92 -9.48
CA GLU A 287 -4.53 8.69 -10.27
C GLU A 287 -4.47 7.44 -9.40
N HIS A 288 -3.97 7.56 -8.17
CA HIS A 288 -3.74 6.45 -7.25
C HIS A 288 -4.51 6.59 -5.93
N GLY A 289 -5.57 7.43 -5.89
CA GLY A 289 -6.49 7.46 -4.76
C GLY A 289 -7.41 6.23 -4.73
N PHE A 290 -7.85 5.80 -3.53
CA PHE A 290 -8.81 4.69 -3.39
C PHE A 290 -10.10 4.89 -4.19
N ALA A 291 -10.51 6.13 -4.44
CA ALA A 291 -11.67 6.43 -5.29
C ALA A 291 -11.47 5.96 -6.75
N ALA A 292 -10.24 6.06 -7.27
CA ALA A 292 -9.91 5.55 -8.60
C ALA A 292 -9.95 4.00 -8.62
N ARG A 293 -9.39 3.34 -7.62
CA ARG A 293 -9.41 1.88 -7.48
C ARG A 293 -10.84 1.34 -7.33
N ALA A 294 -11.66 2.01 -6.51
CA ALA A 294 -13.06 1.63 -6.33
C ALA A 294 -13.84 1.72 -7.65
N ARG A 295 -13.65 2.77 -8.46
CA ARG A 295 -14.30 2.87 -9.78
C ARG A 295 -13.94 1.71 -10.69
N GLU A 296 -12.67 1.36 -10.75
CA GLU A 296 -12.19 0.28 -11.60
C GLU A 296 -12.73 -1.07 -11.12
N LEU A 297 -12.63 -1.37 -9.84
CA LEU A 297 -13.15 -2.61 -9.24
C LEU A 297 -14.65 -2.76 -9.47
N ILE A 298 -15.45 -1.68 -9.31
CA ILE A 298 -16.89 -1.69 -9.57
C ILE A 298 -17.16 -1.99 -11.04
N ALA A 299 -16.47 -1.33 -11.97
CA ALA A 299 -16.67 -1.53 -13.40
C ALA A 299 -16.36 -2.98 -13.82
N GLN A 300 -15.27 -3.54 -13.33
CA GLN A 300 -14.87 -4.93 -13.62
C GLN A 300 -15.84 -5.94 -12.99
N ALA A 301 -16.22 -5.76 -11.73
CA ALA A 301 -17.21 -6.63 -11.08
C ALA A 301 -18.57 -6.62 -11.80
N GLU A 302 -19.03 -5.45 -12.25
CA GLU A 302 -20.25 -5.34 -13.03
C GLU A 302 -20.14 -6.00 -14.42
N GLN A 303 -18.97 -6.01 -15.02
CA GLN A 303 -18.73 -6.67 -16.30
C GLN A 303 -18.84 -8.18 -16.17
N VAL A 304 -18.14 -8.77 -15.19
CA VAL A 304 -18.21 -10.21 -14.90
C VAL A 304 -19.63 -10.67 -14.61
N ARG A 305 -20.38 -9.91 -13.82
CA ARG A 305 -21.77 -10.28 -13.45
C ARG A 305 -22.78 -10.18 -14.61
N ARG A 306 -22.36 -9.68 -15.75
CA ARG A 306 -23.20 -9.60 -16.98
C ARG A 306 -22.89 -10.69 -17.99
N SER A 307 -21.68 -11.26 -17.92
CA SER A 307 -21.24 -12.40 -18.76
C SER A 307 -21.75 -13.71 -18.19
#